data_ebbf8d230617ad9c3fa7fa1b3c7645c3
#
_entry.id   ebbf8d230617ad9c3fa7fa1b3c7645c3
#
_cell.length_a   1.000
_cell.length_b   1.000
_cell.length_c   1.000
_cell.angle_alpha   90.00
_cell.angle_beta   90.00
_cell.angle_gamma   90.00
#
_symmetry.space_group_name_H-M   'P 1'
#
loop_
_entity.id
_entity.type
_entity.pdbx_description
1 polymer ?
#
loop_
_entity_poly.entity_id
_entity_poly.type
_entity_poly.pdbx_seq_one_letter_code
_entity_poly.pdbx_strand_id
1 'polypeptide(L)'
;DEVNLACLMEGSFPASSDEIVVDRMHADNVGIAVGDTITVGGEAYRVVGLIAYVNYATLHEKSTDLMFDALKFNVAMVTEDGFARLHEKVHYDYAWNYVTEPADEAAEKNLSDDFMKALLTQVVVADAELEDYVPEYANPAIHFATDDMGSDEAMGGVLLDILIVIIAFIFAITISNTIARESSTIGTLRASGYTRGELVAHYLSMPVIVTLVAALIGNILGYTVFKNVVVSMYYNSYSLPTYETIWNPDAFIKTTLIPLILMFVVNLVVIARMMRHTPLQFLRHDLKKTKRKKAMRLPRFKFLSRFRLRVMFQNMANYAVLFVGIFFCMVMLAMAVGMPDTLGYYKENAKDLMFAKYQYMLASWEDEDSDIITTKEPDAEKFSMTSLLRKSDTLDEEVSVYGISDDSRYVKIDDLTHLKENEAYISASYADKYDVSVGDDVTLDEKYENQQYTFRVAGIFDKSQSIAVFLPIENYREVFEQDADAFGGYFSDTEITDIAEENIATVITEQDITKMCDQLDHSMGSYMSYFQILCILLSAVLIYLLTKIIIEKNETAISMTKILGYENREIASIYLLSTTIVVIVADAICVALGALV
;
A
#
# COMPACT_ATOMS: atom_id res chain seq x y z
N ASP A 1 11.97 20.87 -28.43
CA ASP A 1 11.01 20.76 -27.32
C ASP A 1 9.94 19.71 -27.63
N GLU A 2 10.33 18.44 -27.55
CA GLU A 2 9.44 17.30 -27.80
C GLU A 2 9.31 16.38 -26.56
N VAL A 3 10.14 16.62 -25.53
CA VAL A 3 10.22 15.83 -24.30
C VAL A 3 9.88 16.71 -23.09
N ASN A 4 9.25 16.16 -22.07
CA ASN A 4 8.90 16.81 -20.81
C ASN A 4 8.08 18.11 -20.99
N LEU A 5 7.07 18.05 -21.85
CA LEU A 5 6.20 19.21 -22.10
C LEU A 5 5.33 19.52 -20.87
N ALA A 6 5.26 20.81 -20.51
CA ALA A 6 4.39 21.27 -19.45
C ALA A 6 2.91 21.08 -19.84
N CYS A 7 2.14 20.46 -18.97
CA CYS A 7 0.68 20.37 -19.07
C CYS A 7 0.05 21.58 -18.37
N LEU A 8 -0.64 22.45 -19.11
CA LEU A 8 -1.36 23.57 -18.53
C LEU A 8 -2.63 23.08 -17.85
N MET A 9 -2.70 23.24 -16.53
CA MET A 9 -3.82 22.81 -15.69
C MET A 9 -4.86 23.91 -15.53
N GLU A 10 -4.42 25.16 -15.36
CA GLU A 10 -5.28 26.32 -15.18
C GLU A 10 -4.59 27.59 -15.75
N GLY A 11 -5.36 28.56 -16.24
CA GLY A 11 -4.87 29.84 -16.73
C GLY A 11 -4.25 29.79 -18.12
N SER A 12 -3.09 30.41 -18.31
CA SER A 12 -2.35 30.50 -19.57
C SER A 12 -0.85 30.39 -19.34
N PHE A 13 -0.08 30.05 -20.38
CA PHE A 13 1.37 30.14 -20.34
C PHE A 13 1.84 31.62 -20.26
N PRO A 14 3.02 31.90 -19.66
CA PRO A 14 3.54 33.25 -19.55
C PRO A 14 3.84 33.84 -20.93
N ALA A 15 3.45 35.09 -21.12
CA ALA A 15 3.66 35.86 -22.36
C ALA A 15 4.51 37.12 -22.18
N SER A 16 4.69 37.57 -20.95
CA SER A 16 5.51 38.74 -20.59
C SER A 16 6.54 38.39 -19.51
N SER A 17 7.57 39.26 -19.38
CA SER A 17 8.69 38.99 -18.47
C SER A 17 8.36 39.06 -16.98
N ASP A 18 7.17 39.54 -16.62
CA ASP A 18 6.65 39.61 -15.25
C ASP A 18 5.62 38.50 -14.94
N GLU A 19 5.44 37.56 -15.87
CA GLU A 19 4.51 36.46 -15.73
C GLU A 19 5.24 35.12 -15.43
N ILE A 20 4.61 34.32 -14.60
CA ILE A 20 5.10 33.00 -14.19
C ILE A 20 3.94 32.00 -14.15
N VAL A 21 4.22 30.76 -14.49
CA VAL A 21 3.37 29.61 -14.13
C VAL A 21 4.12 28.72 -13.14
N VAL A 22 3.39 28.17 -12.19
CA VAL A 22 3.94 27.38 -11.08
C VAL A 22 3.31 26.00 -11.06
N ASP A 23 3.98 25.06 -10.43
CA ASP A 23 3.43 23.72 -10.27
C ASP A 23 2.11 23.76 -9.49
N ARG A 24 1.12 23.01 -9.96
CA ARG A 24 -0.22 22.96 -9.38
C ARG A 24 -0.22 22.43 -7.95
N MET A 25 0.54 21.34 -7.68
CA MET A 25 0.54 20.72 -6.34
C MET A 25 1.17 21.66 -5.31
N HIS A 26 2.29 22.30 -5.65
CA HIS A 26 2.88 23.33 -4.79
C HIS A 26 1.89 24.46 -4.55
N ALA A 27 1.28 25.01 -5.61
CA ALA A 27 0.32 26.10 -5.50
C ALA A 27 -0.87 25.75 -4.59
N ASP A 28 -1.44 24.57 -4.74
CA ASP A 28 -2.55 24.08 -3.90
C ASP A 28 -2.11 23.96 -2.42
N ASN A 29 -0.90 23.45 -2.16
CA ASN A 29 -0.39 23.24 -0.80
C ASN A 29 -0.08 24.53 -0.06
N VAL A 30 0.43 25.56 -0.75
CA VAL A 30 0.80 26.87 -0.14
C VAL A 30 -0.26 27.95 -0.34
N GLY A 31 -1.34 27.64 -1.06
CA GLY A 31 -2.47 28.55 -1.28
C GLY A 31 -2.19 29.67 -2.31
N ILE A 32 -1.40 29.39 -3.34
CA ILE A 32 -1.16 30.29 -4.49
C ILE A 32 -2.27 30.07 -5.53
N ALA A 33 -2.85 31.16 -6.04
CA ALA A 33 -3.88 31.14 -7.06
C ALA A 33 -3.46 31.95 -8.31
N VAL A 34 -4.09 31.61 -9.44
CA VAL A 34 -3.92 32.42 -10.68
C VAL A 34 -4.36 33.85 -10.42
N GLY A 35 -3.48 34.79 -10.70
CA GLY A 35 -3.65 36.24 -10.45
C GLY A 35 -2.83 36.78 -9.28
N ASP A 36 -2.32 35.90 -8.42
CA ASP A 36 -1.46 36.30 -7.30
C ASP A 36 -0.08 36.76 -7.79
N THR A 37 0.63 37.44 -6.91
CA THR A 37 2.02 37.87 -7.15
C THR A 37 2.92 37.17 -6.16
N ILE A 38 3.95 36.50 -6.67
CA ILE A 38 4.98 35.82 -5.88
C ILE A 38 6.34 36.47 -6.13
N THR A 39 7.27 36.25 -5.19
CA THR A 39 8.65 36.73 -5.31
C THR A 39 9.58 35.55 -5.52
N VAL A 40 10.38 35.58 -6.59
CA VAL A 40 11.37 34.57 -6.94
C VAL A 40 12.68 35.27 -7.22
N GLY A 41 13.78 34.87 -6.57
CA GLY A 41 15.09 35.51 -6.73
C GLY A 41 15.10 37.00 -6.42
N GLY A 42 14.21 37.50 -5.54
CA GLY A 42 14.04 38.92 -5.23
C GLY A 42 13.16 39.68 -6.21
N GLU A 43 12.75 39.11 -7.34
CA GLU A 43 11.90 39.69 -8.37
C GLU A 43 10.43 39.30 -8.22
N ALA A 44 9.51 40.22 -8.50
CA ALA A 44 8.07 39.97 -8.42
C ALA A 44 7.53 39.46 -9.76
N TYR A 45 6.77 38.37 -9.70
CA TYR A 45 6.09 37.76 -10.84
C TYR A 45 4.61 37.57 -10.55
N ARG A 46 3.77 37.78 -11.56
CA ARG A 46 2.35 37.51 -11.52
C ARG A 46 2.08 36.06 -11.98
N VAL A 47 1.45 35.28 -11.18
CA VAL A 47 1.03 33.91 -11.52
C VAL A 47 -0.11 33.95 -12.54
N VAL A 48 0.15 33.48 -13.76
CA VAL A 48 -0.83 33.49 -14.86
C VAL A 48 -1.43 32.11 -15.15
N GLY A 49 -0.84 31.05 -14.60
CA GLY A 49 -1.36 29.71 -14.76
C GLY A 49 -0.71 28.69 -13.80
N LEU A 50 -1.31 27.52 -13.75
CA LEU A 50 -0.80 26.37 -13.02
C LEU A 50 -0.45 25.26 -14.02
N ILE A 51 0.67 24.59 -13.80
CA ILE A 51 1.20 23.53 -14.68
C ILE A 51 1.46 22.24 -13.90
N ALA A 52 1.64 21.15 -14.64
CA ALA A 52 2.22 19.91 -14.16
C ALA A 52 3.20 19.37 -15.21
N TYR A 53 4.28 18.74 -14.75
CA TYR A 53 5.27 18.08 -15.59
C TYR A 53 5.27 16.59 -15.34
N VAL A 54 5.46 15.77 -16.38
CA VAL A 54 5.54 14.30 -16.25
C VAL A 54 6.80 13.89 -15.48
N ASN A 55 7.90 14.57 -15.70
CA ASN A 55 9.17 14.33 -15.02
C ASN A 55 9.27 14.97 -13.62
N TYR A 56 8.18 15.57 -13.14
CA TYR A 56 8.00 16.05 -11.77
C TYR A 56 6.60 15.65 -11.25
N ALA A 57 6.21 14.40 -11.49
CA ALA A 57 5.00 13.82 -10.91
C ALA A 57 5.02 13.90 -9.37
N THR A 58 6.22 13.85 -8.80
CA THR A 58 6.51 14.21 -7.41
C THR A 58 7.60 15.28 -7.37
N LEU A 59 7.45 16.26 -6.47
CA LEU A 59 8.33 17.43 -6.40
C LEU A 59 9.57 17.12 -5.54
N HIS A 60 10.45 16.26 -6.07
CA HIS A 60 11.79 16.04 -5.52
C HIS A 60 12.73 17.15 -5.97
N GLU A 61 13.45 17.74 -5.05
CA GLU A 61 14.48 18.76 -5.35
C GLU A 61 15.71 18.09 -5.98
N LYS A 62 16.12 16.94 -5.39
CA LYS A 62 17.24 16.14 -5.89
C LYS A 62 16.78 14.69 -6.15
N SER A 63 17.41 14.03 -7.11
CA SER A 63 17.18 12.62 -7.41
C SER A 63 17.54 11.67 -6.24
N THR A 64 18.35 12.15 -5.30
CA THR A 64 18.79 11.43 -4.10
C THR A 64 17.91 11.65 -2.88
N ASP A 65 16.91 12.53 -2.96
CA ASP A 65 16.01 12.81 -1.83
C ASP A 65 15.14 11.59 -1.52
N LEU A 66 15.02 11.26 -0.25
CA LEU A 66 14.18 10.14 0.22
C LEU A 66 12.69 10.42 0.05
N MET A 67 12.29 11.69 0.03
CA MET A 67 10.90 12.11 -0.06
C MET A 67 10.81 13.50 -0.69
N PHE A 68 9.81 13.70 -1.54
CA PHE A 68 9.52 15.01 -2.12
C PHE A 68 8.98 16.01 -1.08
N ASP A 69 9.17 17.29 -1.33
CA ASP A 69 8.68 18.39 -0.48
C ASP A 69 7.90 19.44 -1.30
N ALA A 70 6.66 19.10 -1.61
CA ALA A 70 5.78 19.99 -2.35
C ALA A 70 5.33 21.26 -1.58
N LEU A 71 5.72 21.40 -0.31
CA LEU A 71 5.49 22.63 0.46
C LEU A 71 6.58 23.67 0.20
N LYS A 72 7.81 23.23 -0.06
CA LYS A 72 8.97 24.13 -0.23
C LYS A 72 9.50 24.13 -1.65
N PHE A 73 9.63 22.97 -2.29
CA PHE A 73 10.13 22.86 -3.65
C PHE A 73 9.03 23.10 -4.67
N ASN A 74 9.35 23.82 -5.72
CA ASN A 74 8.43 24.16 -6.80
C ASN A 74 9.16 24.19 -8.14
N VAL A 75 8.49 23.71 -9.16
CA VAL A 75 8.93 23.83 -10.55
C VAL A 75 8.05 24.87 -11.25
N ALA A 76 8.67 25.83 -11.87
CA ALA A 76 7.99 26.95 -12.50
C ALA A 76 8.50 27.21 -13.92
N MET A 77 7.73 27.92 -14.71
CA MET A 77 8.14 28.37 -16.05
C MET A 77 7.91 29.87 -16.19
N VAL A 78 8.89 30.57 -16.74
CA VAL A 78 8.85 31.96 -17.13
C VAL A 78 9.28 32.11 -18.59
N THR A 79 9.11 33.29 -19.18
CA THR A 79 9.70 33.61 -20.49
C THR A 79 11.22 33.77 -20.37
N GLU A 80 11.96 33.71 -21.49
CA GLU A 80 13.40 33.94 -21.52
C GLU A 80 13.76 35.35 -20.95
N ASP A 81 12.98 36.36 -21.29
CA ASP A 81 13.14 37.73 -20.72
C ASP A 81 12.81 37.76 -19.21
N GLY A 82 11.87 36.93 -18.77
CA GLY A 82 11.55 36.75 -17.35
C GLY A 82 12.69 36.08 -16.58
N PHE A 83 13.29 35.04 -17.15
CA PHE A 83 14.43 34.36 -16.56
C PHE A 83 15.67 35.25 -16.43
N ALA A 84 15.93 36.08 -17.44
CA ALA A 84 17.05 37.04 -17.42
C ALA A 84 16.97 38.06 -16.26
N ARG A 85 15.80 38.28 -15.64
CA ARG A 85 15.63 39.17 -14.47
C ARG A 85 16.14 38.53 -13.17
N LEU A 86 16.24 37.23 -13.10
CA LEU A 86 16.61 36.51 -11.87
C LEU A 86 18.10 36.71 -11.51
N HIS A 87 18.95 37.01 -12.47
CA HIS A 87 20.40 37.17 -12.28
C HIS A 87 21.13 36.00 -11.62
N GLU A 88 20.53 34.81 -11.71
CA GLU A 88 21.08 33.58 -11.18
C GLU A 88 21.96 32.84 -12.19
N LYS A 89 22.78 31.90 -11.71
CA LYS A 89 23.58 31.04 -12.58
C LYS A 89 22.63 30.20 -13.47
N VAL A 90 22.94 30.17 -14.77
CA VAL A 90 22.15 29.38 -15.73
C VAL A 90 22.70 27.96 -15.77
N HIS A 91 21.85 26.98 -15.47
CA HIS A 91 22.11 25.56 -15.69
C HIS A 91 21.35 25.10 -16.92
N TYR A 92 21.93 24.21 -17.71
CA TYR A 92 21.33 23.69 -18.94
C TYR A 92 20.98 22.23 -18.76
N ASP A 93 19.70 21.92 -18.68
CA ASP A 93 19.20 20.56 -18.59
C ASP A 93 18.79 20.04 -19.97
N TYR A 94 19.20 18.83 -20.28
CA TYR A 94 18.91 18.16 -21.54
C TYR A 94 18.11 16.89 -21.27
N ALA A 95 16.84 16.86 -21.69
CA ALA A 95 16.01 15.68 -21.61
C ALA A 95 16.05 14.89 -22.94
N TRP A 96 16.01 13.56 -22.85
CA TRP A 96 16.05 12.67 -23.99
C TRP A 96 15.19 11.44 -23.75
N ASN A 97 14.72 10.82 -24.84
CA ASN A 97 13.97 9.55 -24.80
C ASN A 97 14.63 8.53 -25.71
N TYR A 98 14.46 7.24 -25.37
CA TYR A 98 14.87 6.14 -26.24
C TYR A 98 13.99 6.07 -27.49
N VAL A 99 14.59 5.82 -28.65
CA VAL A 99 13.84 5.57 -29.90
C VAL A 99 13.03 4.27 -29.82
N THR A 100 13.52 3.33 -29.05
CA THR A 100 12.83 2.07 -28.75
C THR A 100 12.93 1.86 -27.25
N GLU A 101 11.79 1.74 -26.60
CA GLU A 101 11.73 1.52 -25.15
C GLU A 101 12.49 0.25 -24.76
N PRO A 102 13.32 0.29 -23.70
CA PRO A 102 13.96 -0.88 -23.14
C PRO A 102 12.93 -1.95 -22.70
N ALA A 103 13.35 -3.21 -22.67
CA ALA A 103 12.44 -4.30 -22.32
C ALA A 103 12.14 -4.37 -20.80
N ASP A 104 13.09 -3.91 -20.00
CA ASP A 104 13.05 -3.87 -18.54
C ASP A 104 14.10 -2.88 -18.02
N GLU A 105 14.07 -2.59 -16.72
CA GLU A 105 14.99 -1.64 -16.05
C GLU A 105 16.46 -2.06 -16.19
N ALA A 106 16.78 -3.36 -16.16
CA ALA A 106 18.14 -3.85 -16.34
C ALA A 106 18.67 -3.58 -17.77
N ALA A 107 17.80 -3.72 -18.78
CA ALA A 107 18.13 -3.36 -20.16
C ALA A 107 18.29 -1.85 -20.32
N GLU A 108 17.46 -1.06 -19.64
CA GLU A 108 17.56 0.39 -19.62
C GLU A 108 18.87 0.85 -18.99
N LYS A 109 19.24 0.31 -17.82
CA LYS A 109 20.51 0.62 -17.16
C LYS A 109 21.70 0.40 -18.09
N ASN A 110 21.75 -0.74 -18.76
CA ASN A 110 22.86 -1.03 -19.69
C ASN A 110 22.94 -0.01 -20.84
N LEU A 111 21.78 0.36 -21.42
CA LEU A 111 21.72 1.38 -22.48
C LEU A 111 22.12 2.76 -21.96
N SER A 112 21.66 3.11 -20.77
CA SER A 112 21.97 4.36 -20.07
C SER A 112 23.46 4.47 -19.75
N ASP A 113 24.08 3.40 -19.21
CA ASP A 113 25.51 3.34 -18.92
C ASP A 113 26.37 3.51 -20.17
N ASP A 114 25.97 2.86 -21.28
CA ASP A 114 26.66 3.00 -22.56
C ASP A 114 26.52 4.43 -23.13
N PHE A 115 25.34 5.02 -22.99
CA PHE A 115 25.11 6.42 -23.39
C PHE A 115 25.93 7.38 -22.53
N MET A 116 25.94 7.22 -21.21
CA MET A 116 26.72 8.03 -20.29
C MET A 116 28.23 8.00 -20.63
N LYS A 117 28.80 6.82 -20.88
CA LYS A 117 30.20 6.68 -21.30
C LYS A 117 30.49 7.41 -22.60
N ALA A 118 29.56 7.32 -23.56
CA ALA A 118 29.69 8.05 -24.83
C ALA A 118 29.57 9.56 -24.64
N LEU A 119 28.65 10.00 -23.78
CA LEU A 119 28.43 11.41 -23.42
C LEU A 119 29.67 11.99 -22.75
N LEU A 120 30.20 11.35 -21.72
CA LEU A 120 31.41 11.78 -21.01
C LEU A 120 32.59 11.96 -21.97
N THR A 121 32.73 11.07 -22.96
CA THR A 121 33.77 11.22 -23.98
C THR A 121 33.60 12.51 -24.80
N GLN A 122 32.36 12.90 -25.10
CA GLN A 122 32.08 14.13 -25.86
C GLN A 122 32.22 15.38 -24.98
N VAL A 123 31.81 15.31 -23.73
CA VAL A 123 31.94 16.38 -22.71
C VAL A 123 33.40 16.77 -22.55
N VAL A 124 34.29 15.78 -22.39
CA VAL A 124 35.75 16.02 -22.30
C VAL A 124 36.30 16.66 -23.59
N VAL A 125 35.86 16.20 -24.78
CA VAL A 125 36.27 16.80 -26.05
C VAL A 125 35.79 18.22 -26.24
N ALA A 126 34.60 18.52 -25.69
CA ALA A 126 33.97 19.85 -25.79
C ALA A 126 34.49 20.83 -24.71
N ASP A 127 35.34 20.41 -23.81
CA ASP A 127 35.78 21.17 -22.63
C ASP A 127 34.58 21.75 -21.85
N ALA A 128 33.56 20.89 -21.66
CA ALA A 128 32.34 21.16 -20.94
C ALA A 128 32.32 20.33 -19.63
N GLU A 129 31.44 20.69 -18.73
CA GLU A 129 31.25 20.00 -17.45
C GLU A 129 29.86 19.33 -17.45
N LEU A 130 29.80 18.10 -16.98
CA LEU A 130 28.56 17.37 -16.73
C LEU A 130 28.30 17.36 -15.22
N GLU A 131 27.35 18.17 -14.75
CA GLU A 131 27.05 18.32 -13.34
C GLU A 131 26.29 17.09 -12.78
N ASP A 132 25.31 16.57 -13.54
CA ASP A 132 24.52 15.40 -13.14
C ASP A 132 24.02 14.61 -14.34
N TYR A 133 23.71 13.33 -14.14
CA TYR A 133 23.14 12.43 -15.12
C TYR A 133 22.11 11.52 -14.46
N VAL A 134 20.83 11.80 -14.68
CA VAL A 134 19.71 11.10 -14.03
C VAL A 134 18.91 10.31 -15.07
N PRO A 135 19.13 8.99 -15.19
CA PRO A 135 18.30 8.16 -16.05
C PRO A 135 16.89 7.97 -15.48
N GLU A 136 15.94 7.63 -16.36
CA GLU A 136 14.53 7.53 -15.97
C GLU A 136 14.34 6.53 -14.82
N TYR A 137 14.92 5.32 -14.92
CA TYR A 137 14.78 4.28 -13.90
C TYR A 137 15.30 4.70 -12.51
N ALA A 138 16.19 5.66 -12.41
CA ALA A 138 16.75 6.17 -11.16
C ALA A 138 16.12 7.50 -10.71
N ASN A 139 15.12 8.02 -11.42
CA ASN A 139 14.50 9.30 -11.12
C ASN A 139 13.21 9.15 -10.30
N PRO A 140 13.25 9.34 -8.95
CA PRO A 140 12.06 9.22 -8.12
C PRO A 140 10.98 10.24 -8.47
N ALA A 141 11.32 11.40 -9.03
CA ALA A 141 10.34 12.39 -9.44
C ALA A 141 9.39 11.89 -10.54
N ILE A 142 9.82 10.89 -11.31
CA ILE A 142 9.00 10.23 -12.33
C ILE A 142 8.25 9.02 -11.75
N HIS A 143 8.98 8.11 -11.07
CA HIS A 143 8.47 6.78 -10.73
C HIS A 143 7.68 6.70 -9.44
N PHE A 144 7.98 7.53 -8.44
CA PHE A 144 7.38 7.42 -7.10
C PHE A 144 5.84 7.39 -7.15
N ALA A 145 5.22 8.24 -7.97
CA ALA A 145 3.75 8.27 -8.09
C ALA A 145 3.17 7.01 -8.75
N THR A 146 3.83 6.49 -9.78
CA THR A 146 3.39 5.27 -10.49
C THR A 146 3.59 4.02 -9.66
N ASP A 147 4.66 3.92 -8.91
CA ASP A 147 4.97 2.80 -8.02
C ASP A 147 3.98 2.72 -6.86
N ASP A 148 3.65 3.87 -6.26
CA ASP A 148 2.63 3.97 -5.22
C ASP A 148 1.24 3.57 -5.75
N MET A 149 0.85 4.07 -6.93
CA MET A 149 -0.40 3.66 -7.58
C MET A 149 -0.44 2.15 -7.89
N GLY A 150 0.68 1.57 -8.30
CA GLY A 150 0.82 0.14 -8.54
C GLY A 150 0.65 -0.69 -7.27
N SER A 151 1.24 -0.24 -6.17
CA SER A 151 1.10 -0.84 -4.84
C SER A 151 -0.34 -0.77 -4.33
N ASP A 152 -1.01 0.37 -4.52
CA ASP A 152 -2.43 0.56 -4.19
C ASP A 152 -3.34 -0.35 -5.02
N GLU A 153 -3.07 -0.51 -6.33
CA GLU A 153 -3.81 -1.45 -7.18
C GLU A 153 -3.67 -2.89 -6.70
N ALA A 154 -2.46 -3.32 -6.36
CA ALA A 154 -2.18 -4.66 -5.85
C ALA A 154 -2.91 -4.93 -4.53
N MET A 155 -2.81 -4.01 -3.57
CA MET A 155 -3.49 -4.10 -2.28
C MET A 155 -5.01 -4.08 -2.45
N GLY A 156 -5.55 -3.18 -3.26
CA GLY A 156 -6.97 -3.10 -3.59
C GLY A 156 -7.49 -4.37 -4.26
N GLY A 157 -6.67 -5.01 -5.10
CA GLY A 157 -6.97 -6.30 -5.74
C GLY A 157 -7.16 -7.42 -4.73
N VAL A 158 -6.25 -7.56 -3.77
CA VAL A 158 -6.35 -8.55 -2.69
C VAL A 158 -7.61 -8.32 -1.84
N LEU A 159 -7.89 -7.06 -1.48
CA LEU A 159 -9.09 -6.71 -0.73
C LEU A 159 -10.38 -7.06 -1.51
N LEU A 160 -10.41 -6.78 -2.81
CA LEU A 160 -11.51 -7.14 -3.70
C LEU A 160 -11.74 -8.65 -3.74
N ASP A 161 -10.70 -9.46 -3.88
CA ASP A 161 -10.79 -10.92 -3.92
C ASP A 161 -11.38 -11.50 -2.63
N ILE A 162 -10.91 -11.03 -1.47
CA ILE A 162 -11.46 -11.44 -0.17
C ILE A 162 -12.95 -11.08 -0.08
N LEU A 163 -13.34 -9.89 -0.51
CA LEU A 163 -14.71 -9.41 -0.49
C LEU A 163 -15.62 -10.24 -1.40
N ILE A 164 -15.16 -10.60 -2.60
CA ILE A 164 -15.85 -11.48 -3.54
C ILE A 164 -16.11 -12.85 -2.91
N VAL A 165 -15.12 -13.44 -2.26
CA VAL A 165 -15.25 -14.74 -1.58
C VAL A 165 -16.28 -14.67 -0.45
N ILE A 166 -16.27 -13.63 0.37
CA ILE A 166 -17.24 -13.44 1.45
C ILE A 166 -18.66 -13.31 0.89
N ILE A 167 -18.85 -12.48 -0.13
CA ILE A 167 -20.16 -12.27 -0.78
C ILE A 167 -20.65 -13.57 -1.40
N ALA A 168 -19.80 -14.31 -2.11
CA ALA A 168 -20.16 -15.62 -2.68
C ALA A 168 -20.67 -16.60 -1.60
N PHE A 169 -20.02 -16.60 -0.45
CA PHE A 169 -20.43 -17.44 0.68
C PHE A 169 -21.78 -17.01 1.26
N ILE A 170 -22.01 -15.70 1.42
CA ILE A 170 -23.30 -15.14 1.89
C ILE A 170 -24.42 -15.54 0.93
N PHE A 171 -24.22 -15.41 -0.37
CA PHE A 171 -25.21 -15.80 -1.37
C PHE A 171 -25.50 -17.30 -1.35
N ALA A 172 -24.48 -18.15 -1.23
CA ALA A 172 -24.64 -19.60 -1.12
C ALA A 172 -25.53 -19.99 0.09
N ILE A 173 -25.33 -19.34 1.23
CA ILE A 173 -26.16 -19.58 2.41
C ILE A 173 -27.56 -19.03 2.21
N THR A 174 -27.69 -17.83 1.69
CA THR A 174 -29.00 -17.17 1.48
C THR A 174 -29.88 -18.00 0.54
N ILE A 175 -29.36 -18.41 -0.61
CA ILE A 175 -30.14 -19.25 -1.56
C ILE A 175 -30.47 -20.61 -0.98
N SER A 176 -29.54 -21.22 -0.23
CA SER A 176 -29.80 -22.49 0.47
C SER A 176 -30.93 -22.35 1.49
N ASN A 177 -30.97 -21.26 2.25
CA ASN A 177 -32.03 -21.00 3.21
C ASN A 177 -33.38 -20.70 2.50
N THR A 178 -33.38 -19.96 1.41
CA THR A 178 -34.57 -19.67 0.61
C THR A 178 -35.20 -20.95 0.07
N ILE A 179 -34.41 -21.85 -0.53
CA ILE A 179 -34.88 -23.14 -1.02
C ILE A 179 -35.41 -24.02 0.13
N ALA A 180 -34.76 -24.00 1.29
CA ALA A 180 -35.21 -24.75 2.45
C ALA A 180 -36.54 -24.24 3.00
N ARG A 181 -36.75 -22.91 3.01
CA ARG A 181 -37.99 -22.28 3.43
C ARG A 181 -39.13 -22.57 2.46
N GLU A 182 -38.86 -22.54 1.17
CA GLU A 182 -39.86 -22.79 0.11
C GLU A 182 -39.97 -24.29 -0.26
N SER A 183 -39.43 -25.18 0.55
CA SER A 183 -39.37 -26.62 0.25
C SER A 183 -40.73 -27.24 -0.01
N SER A 184 -41.79 -26.84 0.72
CA SER A 184 -43.14 -27.33 0.51
C SER A 184 -43.68 -26.95 -0.90
N THR A 185 -43.47 -25.70 -1.31
CA THR A 185 -43.85 -25.19 -2.64
C THR A 185 -43.07 -25.93 -3.74
N ILE A 186 -41.75 -26.08 -3.56
CA ILE A 186 -40.90 -26.82 -4.49
C ILE A 186 -41.34 -28.29 -4.59
N GLY A 187 -41.64 -28.91 -3.46
CA GLY A 187 -42.13 -30.29 -3.40
C GLY A 187 -43.45 -30.47 -4.17
N THR A 188 -44.38 -29.54 -4.01
CA THR A 188 -45.68 -29.53 -4.73
C THR A 188 -45.48 -29.34 -6.23
N LEU A 189 -44.70 -28.34 -6.64
CA LEU A 189 -44.41 -28.11 -8.06
C LEU A 189 -43.78 -29.32 -8.73
N ARG A 190 -42.82 -29.94 -8.04
CA ARG A 190 -42.18 -31.17 -8.55
C ARG A 190 -43.12 -32.36 -8.61
N ALA A 191 -44.02 -32.46 -7.66
CA ALA A 191 -45.08 -33.52 -7.68
C ALA A 191 -46.09 -33.27 -8.80
N SER A 192 -46.31 -31.99 -9.21
CA SER A 192 -47.17 -31.59 -10.32
C SER A 192 -46.51 -31.69 -11.72
N GLY A 193 -45.25 -32.18 -11.77
CA GLY A 193 -44.57 -32.47 -13.04
C GLY A 193 -43.47 -31.49 -13.46
N TYR A 194 -43.21 -30.42 -12.71
CA TYR A 194 -42.11 -29.52 -13.01
C TYR A 194 -40.76 -30.23 -12.94
N THR A 195 -39.93 -29.98 -13.93
CA THR A 195 -38.59 -30.58 -14.03
C THR A 195 -37.60 -29.91 -13.07
N ARG A 196 -36.50 -30.60 -12.80
CA ARG A 196 -35.38 -30.00 -11.99
C ARG A 196 -34.78 -28.78 -12.68
N GLY A 197 -34.66 -28.83 -14.02
CA GLY A 197 -34.07 -27.75 -14.82
C GLY A 197 -34.89 -26.45 -14.75
N GLU A 198 -36.21 -26.55 -14.84
CA GLU A 198 -37.13 -25.39 -14.76
C GLU A 198 -37.02 -24.71 -13.39
N LEU A 199 -36.97 -25.49 -12.30
CA LEU A 199 -36.82 -24.96 -10.95
C LEU A 199 -35.42 -24.38 -10.73
N VAL A 200 -34.36 -25.01 -11.25
CA VAL A 200 -32.99 -24.47 -11.20
C VAL A 200 -32.96 -23.13 -11.92
N ALA A 201 -33.51 -23.03 -13.13
CA ALA A 201 -33.55 -21.80 -13.89
C ALA A 201 -34.35 -20.70 -13.18
N HIS A 202 -35.48 -21.05 -12.56
CA HIS A 202 -36.29 -20.10 -11.80
C HIS A 202 -35.56 -19.52 -10.60
N TYR A 203 -34.99 -20.39 -9.74
CA TYR A 203 -34.27 -19.92 -8.55
C TYR A 203 -32.93 -19.28 -8.86
N LEU A 204 -32.33 -19.56 -10.02
CA LEU A 204 -31.08 -18.94 -10.47
C LEU A 204 -31.32 -17.55 -11.08
N SER A 205 -32.48 -17.30 -11.66
CA SER A 205 -32.80 -16.03 -12.35
C SER A 205 -32.66 -14.82 -11.42
N MET A 206 -33.18 -14.93 -10.20
CA MET A 206 -33.16 -13.81 -9.23
C MET A 206 -31.75 -13.39 -8.80
N PRO A 207 -30.87 -14.30 -8.33
CA PRO A 207 -29.48 -13.95 -8.04
C PRO A 207 -28.73 -13.36 -9.23
N VAL A 208 -28.93 -13.91 -10.43
CA VAL A 208 -28.30 -13.41 -11.66
C VAL A 208 -28.77 -11.98 -11.99
N ILE A 209 -30.07 -11.74 -11.97
CA ILE A 209 -30.64 -10.41 -12.23
C ILE A 209 -30.12 -9.39 -11.20
N VAL A 210 -30.13 -9.73 -9.92
CA VAL A 210 -29.63 -8.84 -8.85
C VAL A 210 -28.17 -8.53 -9.06
N THR A 211 -27.34 -9.54 -9.38
CA THR A 211 -25.91 -9.33 -9.63
C THR A 211 -25.66 -8.46 -10.86
N LEU A 212 -26.41 -8.68 -11.96
CA LEU A 212 -26.31 -7.84 -13.16
C LEU A 212 -26.69 -6.39 -12.88
N VAL A 213 -27.80 -6.17 -12.18
CA VAL A 213 -28.24 -4.81 -11.82
C VAL A 213 -27.23 -4.15 -10.88
N ALA A 214 -26.74 -4.88 -9.89
CA ALA A 214 -25.71 -4.37 -8.98
C ALA A 214 -24.40 -4.04 -9.72
N ALA A 215 -23.96 -4.91 -10.64
CA ALA A 215 -22.78 -4.66 -11.47
C ALA A 215 -22.96 -3.42 -12.36
N LEU A 216 -24.13 -3.25 -12.97
CA LEU A 216 -24.43 -2.07 -13.77
C LEU A 216 -24.38 -0.78 -12.93
N ILE A 217 -25.06 -0.78 -11.78
CA ILE A 217 -25.04 0.36 -10.85
C ILE A 217 -23.62 0.63 -10.36
N GLY A 218 -22.87 -0.42 -9.99
CA GLY A 218 -21.49 -0.32 -9.53
C GLY A 218 -20.56 0.30 -10.57
N ASN A 219 -20.68 -0.14 -11.84
CA ASN A 219 -19.90 0.45 -12.93
C ASN A 219 -20.27 1.93 -13.16
N ILE A 220 -21.58 2.26 -13.18
CA ILE A 220 -22.00 3.66 -13.33
C ILE A 220 -21.43 4.52 -12.20
N LEU A 221 -21.58 4.10 -10.95
CA LEU A 221 -21.05 4.84 -9.80
C LEU A 221 -19.53 4.89 -9.80
N GLY A 222 -18.85 3.80 -10.18
CA GLY A 222 -17.40 3.72 -10.31
C GLY A 222 -16.87 4.76 -11.28
N TYR A 223 -17.39 4.77 -12.51
CA TYR A 223 -16.95 5.69 -13.56
C TYR A 223 -17.50 7.13 -13.45
N THR A 224 -18.43 7.43 -12.55
CA THR A 224 -18.99 8.78 -12.41
C THR A 224 -18.67 9.44 -11.07
N VAL A 225 -18.83 8.74 -9.96
CA VAL A 225 -18.69 9.29 -8.60
C VAL A 225 -17.36 8.88 -7.97
N PHE A 226 -17.12 7.58 -7.84
CA PHE A 226 -15.97 7.09 -7.08
C PHE A 226 -14.64 7.38 -7.78
N LYS A 227 -14.61 7.41 -9.13
CA LYS A 227 -13.39 7.83 -9.83
C LYS A 227 -12.93 9.21 -9.40
N ASN A 228 -13.85 10.16 -9.21
CA ASN A 228 -13.50 11.52 -8.84
C ASN A 228 -12.91 11.58 -7.42
N VAL A 229 -13.36 10.70 -6.52
CA VAL A 229 -12.78 10.58 -5.17
C VAL A 229 -11.34 10.10 -5.26
N VAL A 230 -11.09 9.02 -6.03
CA VAL A 230 -9.74 8.45 -6.22
C VAL A 230 -8.82 9.43 -6.95
N VAL A 231 -9.31 10.04 -8.03
CA VAL A 231 -8.54 11.08 -8.76
C VAL A 231 -8.17 12.24 -7.83
N SER A 232 -9.12 12.74 -7.04
CA SER A 232 -8.85 13.81 -6.07
C SER A 232 -7.80 13.41 -5.03
N MET A 233 -7.78 12.13 -4.62
CA MET A 233 -6.75 11.60 -3.72
C MET A 233 -5.37 11.73 -4.35
N TYR A 234 -5.17 11.18 -5.54
CA TYR A 234 -3.86 11.24 -6.21
C TYR A 234 -3.45 12.67 -6.61
N TYR A 235 -4.41 13.53 -6.96
CA TYR A 235 -4.12 14.94 -7.24
C TYR A 235 -3.70 15.73 -6.01
N ASN A 236 -4.15 15.34 -4.82
CA ASN A 236 -3.68 15.95 -3.57
C ASN A 236 -2.31 15.41 -3.14
N SER A 237 -1.94 14.24 -3.63
CA SER A 237 -0.67 13.59 -3.28
C SER A 237 0.44 13.90 -4.30
N TYR A 238 0.10 14.11 -5.58
CA TYR A 238 1.06 14.17 -6.69
C TYR A 238 0.73 15.29 -7.69
N SER A 239 1.75 15.80 -8.37
CA SER A 239 1.62 16.76 -9.45
C SER A 239 1.35 16.05 -10.77
N LEU A 240 0.12 15.57 -10.94
CA LEU A 240 -0.29 14.82 -12.13
C LEU A 240 -0.88 15.76 -13.20
N PRO A 241 -0.66 15.45 -14.51
CA PRO A 241 -1.28 16.16 -15.62
C PRO A 241 -2.79 15.93 -15.68
N THR A 242 -3.48 16.57 -16.61
CA THR A 242 -4.94 16.49 -16.75
C THR A 242 -5.43 15.05 -16.87
N TYR A 243 -6.35 14.66 -16.00
CA TYR A 243 -6.93 13.33 -15.97
C TYR A 243 -7.89 13.08 -17.14
N GLU A 244 -7.66 11.99 -17.85
CA GLU A 244 -8.58 11.48 -18.86
C GLU A 244 -9.10 10.10 -18.46
N THR A 245 -10.43 9.92 -18.52
CA THR A 245 -11.04 8.63 -18.21
C THR A 245 -10.90 7.66 -19.37
N ILE A 246 -10.12 6.62 -19.21
CA ILE A 246 -9.95 5.54 -20.17
C ILE A 246 -10.73 4.32 -19.68
N TRP A 247 -11.42 3.62 -20.59
CA TRP A 247 -12.05 2.35 -20.25
C TRP A 247 -10.98 1.26 -20.12
N ASN A 248 -10.91 0.64 -18.94
CA ASN A 248 -9.94 -0.42 -18.64
C ASN A 248 -10.64 -1.79 -18.71
N PRO A 249 -10.30 -2.65 -19.69
CA PRO A 249 -10.87 -3.99 -19.82
C PRO A 249 -10.56 -4.89 -18.61
N ASP A 250 -9.35 -4.81 -18.05
CA ASP A 250 -8.93 -5.65 -16.94
C ASP A 250 -9.68 -5.30 -15.66
N ALA A 251 -9.86 -4.02 -15.39
CA ALA A 251 -10.71 -3.55 -14.30
C ALA A 251 -12.15 -4.08 -14.46
N PHE A 252 -12.72 -4.02 -15.67
CA PHE A 252 -14.05 -4.56 -15.94
C PHE A 252 -14.11 -6.07 -15.73
N ILE A 253 -13.11 -6.82 -16.15
CA ILE A 253 -13.04 -8.27 -15.93
C ILE A 253 -12.97 -8.58 -14.43
N LYS A 254 -12.04 -7.95 -13.71
CA LYS A 254 -11.84 -8.17 -12.26
C LYS A 254 -13.07 -7.79 -11.44
N THR A 255 -13.69 -6.64 -11.70
CA THR A 255 -14.77 -6.09 -10.87
C THR A 255 -16.17 -6.52 -11.29
N THR A 256 -16.37 -6.96 -12.53
CA THR A 256 -17.70 -7.26 -13.09
C THR A 256 -17.81 -8.70 -13.54
N LEU A 257 -16.94 -9.14 -14.45
CA LEU A 257 -17.07 -10.45 -15.08
C LEU A 257 -16.76 -11.61 -14.10
N ILE A 258 -15.68 -11.51 -13.37
CA ILE A 258 -15.28 -12.53 -12.36
C ILE A 258 -16.34 -12.67 -11.26
N PRO A 259 -16.80 -11.61 -10.58
CA PRO A 259 -17.89 -11.70 -9.61
C PRO A 259 -19.19 -12.28 -10.20
N LEU A 260 -19.56 -11.88 -11.39
CA LEU A 260 -20.77 -12.39 -12.05
C LEU A 260 -20.69 -13.89 -12.33
N ILE A 261 -19.57 -14.37 -12.89
CA ILE A 261 -19.34 -15.79 -13.16
C ILE A 261 -19.30 -16.57 -11.86
N LEU A 262 -18.57 -16.09 -10.85
CA LEU A 262 -18.45 -16.75 -9.56
C LEU A 262 -19.83 -16.88 -8.89
N MET A 263 -20.61 -15.79 -8.88
CA MET A 263 -21.96 -15.78 -8.33
C MET A 263 -22.89 -16.73 -9.07
N PHE A 264 -22.84 -16.75 -10.42
CA PHE A 264 -23.58 -17.69 -11.23
C PHE A 264 -23.23 -19.14 -10.89
N VAL A 265 -21.93 -19.49 -10.88
CA VAL A 265 -21.45 -20.84 -10.62
C VAL A 265 -21.81 -21.30 -9.20
N VAL A 266 -21.55 -20.46 -8.20
CA VAL A 266 -21.83 -20.79 -6.79
C VAL A 266 -23.34 -21.05 -6.59
N ASN A 267 -24.20 -20.14 -7.08
CA ASN A 267 -25.65 -20.31 -6.97
C ASN A 267 -26.14 -21.54 -7.75
N LEU A 268 -25.64 -21.74 -8.99
CA LEU A 268 -25.99 -22.90 -9.79
C LEU A 268 -25.66 -24.21 -9.09
N VAL A 269 -24.44 -24.33 -8.53
CA VAL A 269 -24.00 -25.53 -7.81
C VAL A 269 -24.86 -25.77 -6.57
N VAL A 270 -25.13 -24.74 -5.79
CA VAL A 270 -25.95 -24.85 -4.57
C VAL A 270 -27.39 -25.25 -4.91
N ILE A 271 -28.02 -24.56 -5.87
CA ILE A 271 -29.41 -24.83 -6.30
C ILE A 271 -29.49 -26.25 -6.89
N ALA A 272 -28.62 -26.59 -7.85
CA ALA A 272 -28.62 -27.90 -8.50
C ALA A 272 -28.41 -29.04 -7.48
N ARG A 273 -27.53 -28.84 -6.48
CA ARG A 273 -27.31 -29.81 -5.41
C ARG A 273 -28.56 -29.99 -4.54
N MET A 274 -29.24 -28.91 -4.20
CA MET A 274 -30.48 -28.97 -3.42
C MET A 274 -31.64 -29.59 -4.21
N MET A 275 -31.76 -29.29 -5.51
CA MET A 275 -32.80 -29.88 -6.38
C MET A 275 -32.65 -31.38 -6.67
N ARG A 276 -31.54 -32.01 -6.20
CA ARG A 276 -31.38 -33.47 -6.26
C ARG A 276 -32.31 -34.23 -5.29
N HIS A 277 -32.84 -33.55 -4.27
CA HIS A 277 -33.77 -34.15 -3.33
C HIS A 277 -35.08 -34.57 -4.01
N THR A 278 -35.74 -35.60 -3.50
CA THR A 278 -37.02 -36.09 -4.02
C THR A 278 -38.19 -35.17 -3.63
N PRO A 279 -39.31 -35.12 -4.39
CA PRO A 279 -40.49 -34.35 -4.01
C PRO A 279 -40.96 -34.64 -2.57
N LEU A 280 -40.92 -35.91 -2.16
CA LEU A 280 -41.29 -36.32 -0.80
C LEU A 280 -40.40 -35.75 0.27
N GLN A 281 -39.05 -35.66 0.01
CA GLN A 281 -38.12 -35.02 0.93
C GLN A 281 -38.37 -33.53 1.09
N PHE A 282 -38.74 -32.85 -0.02
CA PHE A 282 -39.15 -31.43 0.00
C PHE A 282 -40.40 -31.23 0.84
N LEU A 283 -41.46 -32.00 0.59
CA LEU A 283 -42.73 -31.93 1.32
C LEU A 283 -42.59 -32.25 2.82
N ARG A 284 -41.66 -33.14 3.19
CA ARG A 284 -41.38 -33.49 4.58
C ARG A 284 -40.35 -32.56 5.27
N HIS A 285 -39.85 -31.53 4.57
CA HIS A 285 -38.75 -30.68 5.01
C HIS A 285 -37.47 -31.45 5.39
N ASP A 286 -37.26 -32.63 4.83
CA ASP A 286 -36.13 -33.52 5.10
C ASP A 286 -35.00 -33.32 4.09
N LEU A 287 -34.53 -32.06 3.98
CA LEU A 287 -33.48 -31.61 3.04
C LEU A 287 -32.06 -31.83 3.60
N LYS A 288 -31.93 -32.11 4.89
CA LYS A 288 -30.64 -32.41 5.52
C LYS A 288 -30.67 -33.83 6.04
N LYS A 289 -29.71 -34.67 5.61
CA LYS A 289 -29.44 -35.93 6.29
C LYS A 289 -29.09 -35.62 7.74
N THR A 290 -30.04 -35.75 8.65
CA THR A 290 -29.82 -35.63 10.08
C THR A 290 -28.99 -36.86 10.51
N LYS A 291 -27.66 -36.74 10.38
CA LYS A 291 -26.82 -37.61 11.22
C LYS A 291 -27.23 -37.26 12.64
N ARG A 292 -27.79 -38.26 13.39
CA ARG A 292 -28.03 -38.09 14.82
C ARG A 292 -26.74 -37.66 15.49
N LYS A 293 -26.56 -36.35 15.63
CA LYS A 293 -25.47 -35.81 16.44
C LYS A 293 -25.81 -36.19 17.88
N LYS A 294 -24.91 -36.95 18.52
CA LYS A 294 -25.01 -37.20 19.96
C LYS A 294 -25.31 -35.86 20.66
N ALA A 295 -26.36 -35.85 21.48
CA ALA A 295 -26.72 -34.64 22.20
C ALA A 295 -25.50 -34.19 23.03
N MET A 296 -25.01 -33.01 22.76
CA MET A 296 -23.85 -32.46 23.48
C MET A 296 -24.23 -32.30 24.95
N ARG A 297 -23.47 -32.93 25.82
CA ARG A 297 -23.66 -32.81 27.28
C ARG A 297 -23.13 -31.43 27.68
N LEU A 298 -24.05 -30.49 27.92
CA LEU A 298 -23.74 -29.16 28.45
C LEU A 298 -23.70 -29.20 29.99
N PRO A 299 -22.85 -28.38 30.62
CA PRO A 299 -22.83 -28.22 32.07
C PRO A 299 -24.20 -27.84 32.65
N ARG A 300 -24.38 -27.99 33.97
CA ARG A 300 -25.65 -27.72 34.65
C ARG A 300 -25.90 -26.21 34.83
N PHE A 301 -26.02 -25.47 33.74
CA PHE A 301 -26.45 -24.05 33.74
C PHE A 301 -27.97 -23.93 33.80
N LYS A 302 -28.47 -22.71 34.09
CA LYS A 302 -29.89 -22.36 33.99
C LYS A 302 -30.42 -22.68 32.59
N PHE A 303 -31.71 -23.01 32.47
CA PHE A 303 -32.34 -23.46 31.22
C PHE A 303 -32.05 -22.55 30.04
N LEU A 304 -32.29 -21.24 30.19
CA LEU A 304 -32.05 -20.22 29.13
C LEU A 304 -30.60 -20.22 28.67
N SER A 305 -29.62 -20.29 29.56
CA SER A 305 -28.20 -20.33 29.22
C SER A 305 -27.82 -21.60 28.45
N ARG A 306 -28.36 -22.74 28.86
CA ARG A 306 -28.16 -24.03 28.13
C ARG A 306 -28.80 -23.99 26.75
N PHE A 307 -29.96 -23.34 26.61
CA PHE A 307 -30.64 -23.21 25.35
C PHE A 307 -29.87 -22.27 24.41
N ARG A 308 -29.35 -21.13 24.89
CA ARG A 308 -28.46 -20.23 24.14
C ARG A 308 -27.22 -20.94 23.61
N LEU A 309 -26.50 -21.65 24.46
CA LEU A 309 -25.33 -22.43 24.05
C LEU A 309 -25.66 -23.44 22.96
N ARG A 310 -26.82 -24.11 23.06
CA ARG A 310 -27.28 -25.08 22.05
C ARG A 310 -27.55 -24.38 20.71
N VAL A 311 -28.20 -23.20 20.72
CA VAL A 311 -28.43 -22.40 19.51
C VAL A 311 -27.10 -21.97 18.88
N MET A 312 -26.13 -21.54 19.69
CA MET A 312 -24.79 -21.17 19.21
C MET A 312 -24.11 -22.36 18.50
N PHE A 313 -24.02 -23.50 19.16
CA PHE A 313 -23.36 -24.69 18.58
C PHE A 313 -24.09 -25.29 17.36
N GLN A 314 -25.39 -25.10 17.24
CA GLN A 314 -26.15 -25.51 16.06
C GLN A 314 -25.88 -24.62 14.86
N ASN A 315 -25.49 -23.37 15.08
CA ASN A 315 -25.25 -22.37 14.05
C ASN A 315 -23.75 -22.08 13.81
N MET A 316 -22.84 -22.94 14.28
CA MET A 316 -21.38 -22.73 14.20
C MET A 316 -20.88 -22.37 12.79
N ALA A 317 -21.41 -23.00 11.74
CA ALA A 317 -21.00 -22.69 10.37
C ALA A 317 -21.34 -21.25 9.97
N ASN A 318 -22.49 -20.71 10.41
CA ASN A 318 -22.87 -19.33 10.12
C ASN A 318 -22.03 -18.35 10.98
N TYR A 319 -21.72 -18.74 12.21
CA TYR A 319 -20.83 -17.95 13.07
C TYR A 319 -19.38 -17.94 12.59
N ALA A 320 -18.91 -19.02 11.96
CA ALA A 320 -17.59 -19.04 11.34
C ALA A 320 -17.48 -18.02 10.19
N VAL A 321 -18.55 -17.90 9.36
CA VAL A 321 -18.60 -16.88 8.30
C VAL A 321 -18.68 -15.47 8.88
N LEU A 322 -19.48 -15.30 9.93
CA LEU A 322 -19.52 -14.04 10.66
C LEU A 322 -18.14 -13.65 11.21
N PHE A 323 -17.43 -14.61 11.80
CA PHE A 323 -16.08 -14.41 12.31
C PHE A 323 -15.11 -13.95 11.21
N VAL A 324 -15.09 -14.62 10.05
CA VAL A 324 -14.24 -14.24 8.93
C VAL A 324 -14.60 -12.84 8.41
N GLY A 325 -15.89 -12.51 8.29
CA GLY A 325 -16.33 -11.17 7.89
C GLY A 325 -15.95 -10.09 8.88
N ILE A 326 -16.11 -10.33 10.19
CA ILE A 326 -15.69 -9.40 11.24
C ILE A 326 -14.16 -9.24 11.23
N PHE A 327 -13.40 -10.33 11.13
CA PHE A 327 -11.94 -10.28 11.07
C PHE A 327 -11.45 -9.39 9.92
N PHE A 328 -11.98 -9.61 8.72
CA PHE A 328 -11.66 -8.79 7.57
C PHE A 328 -11.97 -7.29 7.79
N CYS A 329 -13.18 -6.99 8.31
CA CYS A 329 -13.55 -5.60 8.61
C CYS A 329 -12.66 -4.97 9.70
N MET A 330 -12.24 -5.77 10.70
CA MET A 330 -11.35 -5.30 11.75
C MET A 330 -9.94 -5.03 11.23
N VAL A 331 -9.42 -5.86 10.33
CA VAL A 331 -8.12 -5.61 9.68
C VAL A 331 -8.17 -4.32 8.85
N MET A 332 -9.20 -4.15 8.02
CA MET A 332 -9.38 -2.91 7.25
C MET A 332 -9.51 -1.67 8.16
N LEU A 333 -10.27 -1.78 9.25
CA LEU A 333 -10.44 -0.68 10.18
C LEU A 333 -9.15 -0.38 10.95
N ALA A 334 -8.39 -1.41 11.32
CA ALA A 334 -7.09 -1.27 11.95
C ALA A 334 -6.09 -0.53 11.06
N MET A 335 -6.06 -0.85 9.76
CA MET A 335 -5.25 -0.09 8.79
C MET A 335 -5.69 1.38 8.70
N ALA A 336 -7.00 1.62 8.57
CA ALA A 336 -7.54 2.97 8.41
C ALA A 336 -7.34 3.87 9.66
N VAL A 337 -7.31 3.30 10.86
CA VAL A 337 -7.08 4.04 12.13
C VAL A 337 -5.60 4.02 12.51
N GLY A 338 -4.92 2.88 12.29
CA GLY A 338 -3.55 2.68 12.71
C GLY A 338 -2.55 3.51 11.92
N MET A 339 -2.80 3.76 10.63
CA MET A 339 -1.85 4.48 9.78
C MET A 339 -1.58 5.92 10.28
N PRO A 340 -2.58 6.77 10.56
CA PRO A 340 -2.33 8.10 11.15
C PRO A 340 -1.64 8.03 12.52
N ASP A 341 -2.03 7.08 13.36
CA ASP A 341 -1.40 6.89 14.68
C ASP A 341 0.07 6.44 14.53
N THR A 342 0.36 5.61 13.53
CA THR A 342 1.73 5.17 13.21
C THR A 342 2.58 6.34 12.72
N LEU A 343 2.06 7.17 11.81
CA LEU A 343 2.75 8.38 11.35
C LEU A 343 3.04 9.34 12.50
N GLY A 344 2.07 9.54 13.40
CA GLY A 344 2.26 10.33 14.61
C GLY A 344 3.36 9.76 15.52
N TYR A 345 3.37 8.45 15.72
CA TYR A 345 4.40 7.76 16.49
C TYR A 345 5.80 7.91 15.86
N TYR A 346 5.93 7.71 14.53
CA TYR A 346 7.20 7.91 13.83
C TYR A 346 7.68 9.34 13.93
N LYS A 347 6.79 10.32 13.79
CA LYS A 347 7.13 11.73 13.94
C LYS A 347 7.65 12.06 15.34
N GLU A 348 7.02 11.54 16.40
CA GLU A 348 7.46 11.74 17.78
C GLU A 348 8.78 11.03 18.11
N ASN A 349 9.10 9.94 17.41
CA ASN A 349 10.27 9.10 17.67
C ASN A 349 11.26 9.11 16.48
N ALA A 350 11.20 10.10 15.61
CA ALA A 350 12.05 10.20 14.41
C ALA A 350 13.56 10.07 14.71
N LYS A 351 14.00 10.64 15.83
CA LYS A 351 15.40 10.53 16.33
C LYS A 351 15.84 9.10 16.66
N ASP A 352 14.89 8.21 17.00
CA ASP A 352 15.19 6.80 17.31
C ASP A 352 15.35 5.95 16.03
N LEU A 353 15.00 6.53 14.87
CA LEU A 353 15.21 5.93 13.55
C LEU A 353 16.59 6.24 12.96
N MET A 354 17.29 7.20 13.57
CA MET A 354 18.58 7.68 13.11
C MET A 354 19.73 7.16 13.98
N PHE A 355 20.87 6.92 13.36
CA PHE A 355 22.10 6.57 14.09
C PHE A 355 22.79 7.81 14.66
N ALA A 356 22.75 8.93 13.93
CA ALA A 356 23.32 10.21 14.29
C ALA A 356 22.33 11.35 13.96
N LYS A 357 22.55 12.55 14.51
CA LYS A 357 21.70 13.71 14.21
C LYS A 357 21.77 14.14 12.74
N TYR A 358 22.95 13.98 12.14
CA TYR A 358 23.24 14.25 10.76
C TYR A 358 23.85 13.00 10.13
N GLN A 359 23.30 12.57 9.00
CA GLN A 359 23.86 11.51 8.19
C GLN A 359 24.16 12.10 6.81
N TYR A 360 25.43 12.40 6.57
CA TYR A 360 25.90 12.95 5.32
C TYR A 360 26.16 11.82 4.35
N MET A 361 25.46 11.81 3.23
CA MET A 361 25.76 10.96 2.08
C MET A 361 26.59 11.78 1.10
N LEU A 362 27.77 11.29 0.76
CA LEU A 362 28.66 11.97 -0.18
C LEU A 362 28.35 11.52 -1.61
N ALA A 363 28.53 12.43 -2.57
CA ALA A 363 28.46 12.11 -4.00
C ALA A 363 29.62 11.21 -4.44
N SER A 364 30.81 11.46 -3.86
CA SER A 364 32.02 10.63 -3.98
C SER A 364 32.81 10.72 -2.66
N TRP A 365 33.68 9.76 -2.42
CA TRP A 365 34.61 9.79 -1.29
C TRP A 365 35.91 10.59 -1.59
N GLU A 366 36.14 10.92 -2.88
CA GLU A 366 37.19 11.78 -3.39
C GLU A 366 36.60 13.04 -4.03
N ASP A 367 37.29 14.16 -3.91
CA ASP A 367 36.96 15.38 -4.62
C ASP A 367 37.48 15.38 -6.07
N GLU A 368 37.29 16.48 -6.80
CA GLU A 368 37.72 16.62 -8.21
C GLU A 368 39.24 16.46 -8.42
N ASP A 369 40.04 16.76 -7.39
CA ASP A 369 41.49 16.62 -7.43
C ASP A 369 41.97 15.20 -6.99
N SER A 370 41.03 14.27 -6.76
CA SER A 370 41.28 12.91 -6.21
C SER A 370 41.86 12.93 -4.78
N ASP A 371 41.60 13.98 -4.03
CA ASP A 371 41.92 14.04 -2.60
C ASP A 371 40.73 13.48 -1.80
N ILE A 372 41.04 12.68 -0.75
CA ILE A 372 40.00 12.09 0.11
C ILE A 372 39.29 13.19 0.87
N ILE A 373 37.93 13.23 0.72
CA ILE A 373 37.08 14.20 1.43
C ILE A 373 37.19 13.94 2.94
N THR A 374 37.66 14.94 3.67
CA THR A 374 37.85 14.88 5.12
C THR A 374 37.16 16.05 5.81
N THR A 375 36.76 15.85 7.07
CA THR A 375 36.21 16.90 7.91
C THR A 375 37.03 17.04 9.20
N LYS A 376 37.03 18.23 9.79
CA LYS A 376 37.67 18.54 11.07
C LYS A 376 36.78 18.28 12.27
N GLU A 377 35.51 17.92 12.02
CA GLU A 377 34.57 17.64 13.11
C GLU A 377 34.98 16.36 13.86
N PRO A 378 35.19 16.45 15.18
CA PRO A 378 35.75 15.34 15.95
C PRO A 378 34.77 14.18 16.17
N ASP A 379 33.50 14.38 15.97
CA ASP A 379 32.47 13.35 16.09
C ASP A 379 32.06 12.75 14.75
N ALA A 380 32.59 13.25 13.65
CA ALA A 380 32.32 12.67 12.34
C ALA A 380 32.94 11.29 12.22
N GLU A 381 32.16 10.30 11.83
CA GLU A 381 32.54 8.90 11.69
C GLU A 381 32.19 8.41 10.30
N LYS A 382 33.13 7.82 9.60
CA LYS A 382 32.95 7.28 8.26
C LYS A 382 32.04 6.04 8.26
N PHE A 383 31.15 5.96 7.31
CA PHE A 383 30.36 4.76 7.01
C PHE A 383 30.23 4.59 5.50
N SER A 384 29.82 3.40 5.09
CA SER A 384 29.36 3.13 3.72
C SER A 384 27.93 2.63 3.75
N MET A 385 27.16 2.88 2.70
CA MET A 385 25.81 2.37 2.56
C MET A 385 25.50 2.12 1.09
N THR A 386 24.84 0.99 0.82
CA THR A 386 24.18 0.72 -0.45
C THR A 386 22.80 0.16 -0.22
N SER A 387 21.92 0.27 -1.20
CA SER A 387 20.58 -0.30 -1.16
C SER A 387 20.54 -1.52 -2.07
N LEU A 388 20.14 -2.67 -1.53
CA LEU A 388 19.91 -3.90 -2.25
C LEU A 388 18.43 -4.29 -2.18
N LEU A 389 17.99 -5.17 -3.07
CA LEU A 389 16.61 -5.65 -3.10
C LEU A 389 16.51 -7.04 -2.48
N ARG A 390 15.56 -7.20 -1.59
CA ARG A 390 15.02 -8.50 -1.21
C ARG A 390 13.87 -8.85 -2.13
N LYS A 391 14.10 -9.76 -3.06
CA LYS A 391 13.07 -10.23 -3.98
C LYS A 391 12.05 -11.12 -3.29
N SER A 392 10.78 -10.92 -3.60
CA SER A 392 9.68 -11.77 -3.16
C SER A 392 8.67 -11.99 -4.30
N ASP A 393 7.78 -12.99 -4.15
CA ASP A 393 6.73 -13.27 -5.14
C ASP A 393 5.66 -12.16 -5.26
N THR A 394 5.64 -11.22 -4.31
CA THR A 394 4.58 -10.21 -4.21
C THR A 394 5.09 -8.78 -4.35
N LEU A 395 6.20 -8.46 -3.74
CA LEU A 395 6.78 -7.12 -3.72
C LEU A 395 8.27 -7.23 -3.41
N ASP A 396 9.10 -6.62 -4.25
CA ASP A 396 10.52 -6.46 -3.96
C ASP A 396 10.70 -5.30 -2.97
N GLU A 397 11.56 -5.50 -1.97
CA GLU A 397 11.77 -4.52 -0.91
C GLU A 397 13.23 -4.12 -0.78
N GLU A 398 13.46 -2.82 -0.64
CA GLU A 398 14.78 -2.28 -0.43
C GLU A 398 15.30 -2.57 0.98
N VAL A 399 16.57 -2.97 1.05
CA VAL A 399 17.31 -3.28 2.27
C VAL A 399 18.60 -2.48 2.26
N SER A 400 18.77 -1.62 3.25
CA SER A 400 20.02 -0.86 3.41
C SER A 400 21.14 -1.75 3.95
N VAL A 401 22.26 -1.81 3.25
CA VAL A 401 23.45 -2.52 3.69
C VAL A 401 24.50 -1.51 4.11
N TYR A 402 24.85 -1.53 5.39
CA TYR A 402 25.81 -0.60 5.97
C TYR A 402 27.17 -1.24 6.20
N GLY A 403 28.23 -0.52 5.81
CA GLY A 403 29.61 -0.76 6.21
C GLY A 403 29.96 0.15 7.38
N ILE A 404 30.19 -0.41 8.56
CA ILE A 404 30.36 0.33 9.82
C ILE A 404 31.79 0.14 10.34
N SER A 405 32.36 1.21 10.89
CA SER A 405 33.66 1.17 11.56
C SER A 405 33.61 0.29 12.82
N ASP A 406 34.69 -0.44 13.07
CA ASP A 406 34.79 -1.40 14.18
C ASP A 406 34.59 -0.77 15.57
N ASP A 407 34.95 0.49 15.72
CA ASP A 407 34.88 1.26 16.95
C ASP A 407 33.76 2.32 16.92
N SER A 408 32.75 2.09 16.09
CA SER A 408 31.64 3.02 15.92
C SER A 408 31.01 3.45 17.24
N ARG A 409 30.83 4.75 17.40
CA ARG A 409 30.09 5.33 18.52
C ARG A 409 28.58 5.37 18.26
N TYR A 410 28.19 5.36 17.00
CA TYR A 410 26.80 5.50 16.55
C TYR A 410 26.11 4.13 16.40
N VAL A 411 26.79 3.19 15.78
CA VAL A 411 26.26 1.83 15.57
C VAL A 411 27.08 0.84 16.40
N LYS A 412 26.65 0.61 17.64
CA LYS A 412 27.37 -0.26 18.59
C LYS A 412 26.92 -1.70 18.45
N ILE A 413 27.64 -2.46 17.67
CA ILE A 413 27.47 -3.90 17.50
C ILE A 413 28.65 -4.61 18.14
N ASP A 414 28.38 -5.43 19.17
CA ASP A 414 29.39 -6.24 19.82
C ASP A 414 29.90 -7.31 18.84
N ASP A 415 31.21 -7.57 18.83
CA ASP A 415 31.89 -8.57 17.98
C ASP A 415 31.80 -8.32 16.44
N LEU A 416 31.56 -7.08 15.98
CA LEU A 416 31.54 -6.76 14.54
C LEU A 416 32.89 -7.12 13.88
N THR A 417 34.03 -6.86 14.56
CA THR A 417 35.41 -7.13 14.10
C THR A 417 35.72 -8.61 13.84
N HIS A 418 34.95 -9.53 14.37
CA HIS A 418 35.21 -10.97 14.25
C HIS A 418 34.41 -11.65 13.16
N LEU A 419 33.64 -10.90 12.40
CA LEU A 419 32.84 -11.43 11.30
C LEU A 419 33.73 -11.84 10.13
N LYS A 420 33.35 -12.96 9.47
CA LYS A 420 33.95 -13.34 8.20
C LYS A 420 33.35 -12.52 7.08
N GLU A 421 33.97 -12.51 5.94
CA GLU A 421 33.60 -11.76 4.73
C GLU A 421 32.11 -11.86 4.38
N ASN A 422 31.50 -13.03 4.53
CA ASN A 422 30.10 -13.28 4.21
C ASN A 422 29.16 -13.34 5.45
N GLU A 423 29.61 -12.94 6.63
CA GLU A 423 28.81 -12.87 7.85
C GLU A 423 28.37 -11.42 8.09
N ALA A 424 27.11 -11.24 8.49
CA ALA A 424 26.52 -9.93 8.73
C ALA A 424 25.61 -9.93 9.96
N TYR A 425 25.42 -8.77 10.57
CA TYR A 425 24.31 -8.52 11.47
C TYR A 425 23.09 -8.03 10.68
N ILE A 426 21.91 -8.38 11.13
CA ILE A 426 20.65 -7.83 10.59
C ILE A 426 19.93 -7.01 11.67
N SER A 427 19.13 -6.03 11.27
CA SER A 427 18.28 -5.31 12.22
C SER A 427 17.20 -6.21 12.81
N ALA A 428 16.72 -5.90 14.02
CA ALA A 428 15.58 -6.60 14.62
C ALA A 428 14.33 -6.50 13.73
N SER A 429 14.08 -5.34 13.12
CA SER A 429 13.00 -5.15 12.17
C SER A 429 13.09 -6.07 10.95
N TYR A 430 14.30 -6.31 10.42
CA TYR A 430 14.53 -7.28 9.37
C TYR A 430 14.23 -8.71 9.83
N ALA A 431 14.76 -9.09 11.00
CA ALA A 431 14.58 -10.42 11.57
C ALA A 431 13.10 -10.75 11.83
N ASP A 432 12.38 -9.81 12.43
CA ASP A 432 10.96 -9.97 12.77
C ASP A 432 10.07 -10.00 11.51
N LYS A 433 10.34 -9.13 10.55
CA LYS A 433 9.52 -9.02 9.32
C LYS A 433 9.61 -10.27 8.46
N TYR A 434 10.81 -10.84 8.35
CA TYR A 434 11.07 -11.95 7.42
C TYR A 434 11.27 -13.31 8.12
N ASP A 435 11.04 -13.37 9.43
CA ASP A 435 11.21 -14.58 10.25
C ASP A 435 12.62 -15.20 10.09
N VAL A 436 13.67 -14.33 10.11
CA VAL A 436 15.07 -14.73 9.93
C VAL A 436 15.75 -14.81 11.29
N SER A 437 16.47 -15.90 11.51
CA SER A 437 17.18 -16.17 12.76
C SER A 437 18.71 -16.19 12.57
N VAL A 438 19.44 -16.06 13.68
CA VAL A 438 20.91 -16.19 13.69
C VAL A 438 21.30 -17.56 13.12
N GLY A 439 22.17 -17.56 12.13
CA GLY A 439 22.65 -18.75 11.42
C GLY A 439 21.95 -19.00 10.07
N ASP A 440 20.88 -18.28 9.76
CA ASP A 440 20.24 -18.33 8.44
C ASP A 440 21.04 -17.56 7.40
N ASP A 441 20.79 -17.83 6.13
CA ASP A 441 21.37 -17.10 5.00
C ASP A 441 20.36 -16.10 4.46
N VAL A 442 20.79 -14.86 4.24
CA VAL A 442 20.03 -13.77 3.64
C VAL A 442 20.62 -13.49 2.26
N THR A 443 19.78 -13.57 1.23
CA THR A 443 20.18 -13.25 -0.15
C THR A 443 19.50 -11.97 -0.58
N LEU A 444 20.29 -11.03 -1.10
CA LEU A 444 19.85 -9.73 -1.60
C LEU A 444 20.35 -9.57 -3.03
N ASP A 445 19.55 -8.95 -3.88
CA ASP A 445 19.85 -8.71 -5.27
C ASP A 445 20.24 -7.25 -5.50
N GLU A 446 21.12 -7.00 -6.43
CA GLU A 446 21.39 -5.65 -6.95
C GLU A 446 20.14 -5.11 -7.64
N LYS A 447 19.83 -3.83 -7.45
CA LYS A 447 18.58 -3.24 -7.93
C LYS A 447 18.42 -3.32 -9.44
N TYR A 448 19.50 -3.05 -10.18
CA TYR A 448 19.47 -2.95 -11.64
C TYR A 448 20.47 -3.90 -12.33
N GLU A 449 21.04 -4.83 -11.59
CA GLU A 449 22.01 -5.81 -12.11
C GLU A 449 21.59 -7.23 -11.74
N ASN A 450 22.09 -8.20 -12.52
CA ASN A 450 21.87 -9.62 -12.21
C ASN A 450 22.93 -10.16 -11.24
N GLN A 451 23.23 -9.38 -10.18
CA GLN A 451 24.18 -9.77 -9.14
C GLN A 451 23.45 -10.04 -7.83
N GLN A 452 23.88 -11.07 -7.12
CA GLN A 452 23.33 -11.49 -5.84
C GLN A 452 24.41 -11.53 -4.78
N TYR A 453 24.06 -11.05 -3.59
CA TYR A 453 24.88 -11.11 -2.38
C TYR A 453 24.20 -12.00 -1.35
N THR A 454 24.96 -12.92 -0.75
CA THR A 454 24.43 -13.80 0.28
C THR A 454 25.23 -13.63 1.56
N PHE A 455 24.54 -13.23 2.62
CA PHE A 455 25.11 -13.01 3.95
C PHE A 455 24.57 -14.05 4.92
N ARG A 456 25.45 -14.61 5.74
CA ARG A 456 25.07 -15.45 6.85
C ARG A 456 24.83 -14.58 8.08
N VAL A 457 23.67 -14.71 8.70
CA VAL A 457 23.29 -13.92 9.89
C VAL A 457 24.11 -14.37 11.10
N ALA A 458 25.03 -13.52 11.53
CA ALA A 458 25.85 -13.75 12.71
C ALA A 458 25.16 -13.26 14.00
N GLY A 459 24.30 -12.24 13.91
CA GLY A 459 23.58 -11.69 15.05
C GLY A 459 22.48 -10.73 14.64
N ILE A 460 21.72 -10.26 15.63
CA ILE A 460 20.62 -9.31 15.45
C ILE A 460 20.96 -8.04 16.21
N PHE A 461 20.85 -6.89 15.54
CA PHE A 461 21.04 -5.57 16.12
C PHE A 461 19.69 -4.96 16.47
N ASP A 462 19.43 -4.78 17.77
CA ASP A 462 18.12 -4.44 18.32
C ASP A 462 17.82 -2.92 18.38
N LYS A 463 18.81 -2.07 18.06
CA LYS A 463 18.69 -0.61 18.16
C LYS A 463 18.31 0.07 16.85
N SER A 464 18.21 -0.66 15.75
CA SER A 464 17.77 -0.13 14.46
C SER A 464 16.34 -0.55 14.17
N GLN A 465 15.51 0.42 13.84
CA GLN A 465 14.13 0.21 13.36
C GLN A 465 14.04 0.12 11.83
N SER A 466 15.12 0.47 11.12
CA SER A 466 15.19 0.30 9.66
C SER A 466 15.41 -1.17 9.27
N ILE A 467 15.02 -1.54 8.07
CA ILE A 467 15.33 -2.87 7.50
C ILE A 467 16.75 -2.81 6.96
N ALA A 468 17.69 -3.36 7.72
CA ALA A 468 19.10 -3.16 7.42
C ALA A 468 19.96 -4.40 7.70
N VAL A 469 21.10 -4.45 6.99
CA VAL A 469 22.20 -5.40 7.16
C VAL A 469 23.47 -4.61 7.51
N PHE A 470 24.27 -5.09 8.44
CA PHE A 470 25.47 -4.41 8.92
C PHE A 470 26.69 -5.31 8.76
N LEU A 471 27.72 -4.75 8.14
CA LEU A 471 29.03 -5.36 7.91
C LEU A 471 30.13 -4.48 8.56
N PRO A 472 31.27 -5.04 8.94
CA PRO A 472 32.47 -4.24 9.10
C PRO A 472 32.76 -3.48 7.81
N ILE A 473 33.23 -2.23 7.90
CA ILE A 473 33.47 -1.41 6.70
C ILE A 473 34.51 -2.04 5.76
N GLU A 474 35.46 -2.79 6.31
CA GLU A 474 36.45 -3.52 5.52
C GLU A 474 35.81 -4.67 4.70
N ASN A 475 34.95 -5.48 5.34
CA ASN A 475 34.21 -6.54 4.65
C ASN A 475 33.23 -5.97 3.60
N TYR A 476 32.61 -4.82 3.91
CA TYR A 476 31.76 -4.11 2.97
C TYR A 476 32.52 -3.75 1.68
N ARG A 477 33.73 -3.18 1.83
CA ARG A 477 34.57 -2.82 0.67
C ARG A 477 34.98 -4.04 -0.15
N GLU A 478 35.29 -5.16 0.51
CA GLU A 478 35.64 -6.41 -0.18
C GLU A 478 34.44 -6.98 -0.95
N VAL A 479 33.24 -7.01 -0.32
CA VAL A 479 32.00 -7.54 -0.92
C VAL A 479 31.56 -6.71 -2.13
N PHE A 480 31.69 -5.39 -2.06
CA PHE A 480 31.27 -4.46 -3.12
C PHE A 480 32.44 -3.98 -4.01
N GLU A 481 33.59 -4.67 -3.95
CA GLU A 481 34.77 -4.41 -4.79
C GLU A 481 35.21 -2.94 -4.78
N GLN A 482 35.14 -2.27 -3.60
CA GLN A 482 35.51 -0.87 -3.44
C GLN A 482 36.98 -0.73 -3.03
N ASP A 483 37.54 0.47 -3.26
CA ASP A 483 38.88 0.83 -2.82
C ASP A 483 39.04 0.80 -1.28
N ALA A 484 40.24 0.52 -0.81
CA ALA A 484 40.51 0.36 0.61
C ALA A 484 40.19 1.61 1.48
N ASP A 485 40.19 2.80 0.89
CA ASP A 485 39.91 4.08 1.53
C ASP A 485 38.47 4.57 1.26
N ALA A 486 37.70 3.89 0.39
CA ALA A 486 36.36 4.28 -0.01
C ALA A 486 35.39 4.28 1.16
N PHE A 487 34.49 5.24 1.17
CA PHE A 487 33.37 5.35 2.13
C PHE A 487 32.23 6.18 1.51
N GLY A 488 31.00 5.97 1.98
CA GLY A 488 29.82 6.59 1.41
C GLY A 488 29.37 7.86 2.13
N GLY A 489 29.89 8.15 3.33
CA GLY A 489 29.44 9.31 4.08
C GLY A 489 29.94 9.42 5.51
N TYR A 490 29.33 10.36 6.25
CA TYR A 490 29.66 10.64 7.64
C TYR A 490 28.42 10.61 8.53
N PHE A 491 28.49 9.91 9.66
CA PHE A 491 27.63 10.14 10.82
C PHE A 491 28.20 11.25 11.68
N SER A 492 27.38 12.20 12.13
CA SER A 492 27.79 13.26 13.03
C SER A 492 26.65 13.74 13.92
N ASP A 493 26.93 14.11 15.16
CA ASP A 493 25.99 14.81 16.04
C ASP A 493 26.12 16.34 15.92
N THR A 494 27.15 16.82 15.22
CA THR A 494 27.41 18.23 14.93
C THR A 494 27.29 18.47 13.43
N GLU A 495 26.78 19.61 13.05
CA GLU A 495 26.68 20.00 11.65
C GLU A 495 28.07 20.17 11.04
N ILE A 496 28.35 19.47 9.94
CA ILE A 496 29.62 19.56 9.20
C ILE A 496 29.51 20.72 8.21
N THR A 497 30.39 21.71 8.35
CA THR A 497 30.38 22.94 7.54
C THR A 497 31.63 23.12 6.68
N ASP A 498 32.59 22.19 6.75
CA ASP A 498 33.86 22.25 6.05
C ASP A 498 33.97 21.29 4.86
N ILE A 499 32.91 20.61 4.50
CA ILE A 499 32.77 19.86 3.24
C ILE A 499 32.00 20.75 2.25
N ALA A 500 32.48 20.84 1.02
CA ALA A 500 31.80 21.61 -0.03
C ALA A 500 30.45 20.99 -0.40
N GLU A 501 29.44 21.83 -0.67
CA GLU A 501 28.07 21.36 -0.96
C GLU A 501 28.02 20.45 -2.19
N GLU A 502 28.85 20.66 -3.18
CA GLU A 502 28.98 19.84 -4.39
C GLU A 502 29.40 18.39 -4.12
N ASN A 503 30.11 18.16 -3.02
CA ASN A 503 30.54 16.83 -2.58
C ASN A 503 29.48 16.09 -1.74
N ILE A 504 28.38 16.76 -1.37
CA ILE A 504 27.32 16.21 -0.53
C ILE A 504 26.12 15.86 -1.44
N ALA A 505 25.85 14.58 -1.59
CA ALA A 505 24.66 14.13 -2.32
C ALA A 505 23.38 14.48 -1.53
N THR A 506 23.34 14.14 -0.24
CA THR A 506 22.21 14.50 0.64
C THR A 506 22.62 14.49 2.10
N VAL A 507 21.88 15.22 2.93
CA VAL A 507 22.02 15.20 4.39
C VAL A 507 20.68 14.76 4.99
N ILE A 508 20.68 13.63 5.67
CA ILE A 508 19.49 13.11 6.35
C ILE A 508 19.48 13.62 7.79
N THR A 509 18.44 14.35 8.16
CA THR A 509 18.22 14.92 9.49
C THR A 509 16.87 14.46 10.07
N GLU A 510 16.65 14.71 11.37
CA GLU A 510 15.32 14.48 11.99
C GLU A 510 14.21 15.22 11.23
N GLN A 511 14.51 16.41 10.68
CA GLN A 511 13.53 17.18 9.92
C GLN A 511 13.15 16.49 8.61
N ASP A 512 14.06 15.78 7.96
CA ASP A 512 13.78 15.10 6.69
C ASP A 512 12.89 13.88 6.91
N ILE A 513 13.09 13.16 8.01
CA ILE A 513 12.19 12.06 8.40
C ILE A 513 10.80 12.57 8.79
N THR A 514 10.73 13.68 9.54
CA THR A 514 9.43 14.26 9.91
C THR A 514 8.69 14.88 8.74
N LYS A 515 9.38 15.46 7.76
CA LYS A 515 8.77 15.95 6.50
C LYS A 515 8.01 14.84 5.78
N MET A 516 8.58 13.65 5.70
CA MET A 516 7.91 12.50 5.11
C MET A 516 6.56 12.22 5.79
N CYS A 517 6.56 12.19 7.14
CA CYS A 517 5.33 11.99 7.90
C CYS A 517 4.31 13.13 7.69
N ASP A 518 4.78 14.37 7.63
CA ASP A 518 3.94 15.55 7.40
C ASP A 518 3.33 15.53 6.01
N GLN A 519 4.09 15.17 4.99
CA GLN A 519 3.59 15.06 3.61
C GLN A 519 2.55 13.94 3.48
N LEU A 520 2.79 12.77 4.09
CA LEU A 520 1.85 11.66 4.08
C LEU A 520 0.55 11.99 4.85
N ASP A 521 0.64 12.66 6.00
CA ASP A 521 -0.53 13.09 6.76
C ASP A 521 -1.36 14.13 5.98
N HIS A 522 -0.70 15.08 5.33
CA HIS A 522 -1.36 16.07 4.47
C HIS A 522 -2.06 15.42 3.27
N SER A 523 -1.39 14.50 2.60
CA SER A 523 -1.89 13.83 1.40
C SER A 523 -3.03 12.85 1.70
N MET A 524 -2.89 12.03 2.74
CA MET A 524 -3.76 10.89 3.01
C MET A 524 -4.78 11.10 4.14
N GLY A 525 -4.55 12.08 5.05
CA GLY A 525 -5.33 12.22 6.28
C GLY A 525 -6.85 12.33 6.07
N SER A 526 -7.30 13.07 5.07
CA SER A 526 -8.72 13.22 4.75
C SER A 526 -9.34 11.92 4.21
N TYR A 527 -8.60 11.14 3.43
CA TYR A 527 -9.08 9.92 2.78
C TYR A 527 -9.19 8.76 3.77
N MET A 528 -8.34 8.71 4.78
CA MET A 528 -8.44 7.73 5.85
C MET A 528 -9.79 7.82 6.57
N SER A 529 -10.34 9.02 6.75
CA SER A 529 -11.68 9.21 7.32
C SER A 529 -12.78 8.62 6.43
N TYR A 530 -12.71 8.79 5.11
CA TYR A 530 -13.66 8.15 4.18
C TYR A 530 -13.54 6.63 4.20
N PHE A 531 -12.32 6.10 4.25
CA PHE A 531 -12.06 4.68 4.35
C PHE A 531 -12.60 4.08 5.66
N GLN A 532 -12.44 4.76 6.79
CA GLN A 532 -13.04 4.38 8.08
C GLN A 532 -14.57 4.28 8.00
N ILE A 533 -15.22 5.30 7.42
CA ILE A 533 -16.68 5.30 7.24
C ILE A 533 -17.12 4.12 6.39
N LEU A 534 -16.42 3.84 5.29
CA LEU A 534 -16.70 2.69 4.41
C LEU A 534 -16.58 1.36 5.16
N CYS A 535 -15.52 1.17 5.96
CA CYS A 535 -15.31 -0.03 6.77
C CYS A 535 -16.42 -0.22 7.81
N ILE A 536 -16.85 0.86 8.49
CA ILE A 536 -17.94 0.82 9.46
C ILE A 536 -19.26 0.43 8.77
N LEU A 537 -19.57 1.02 7.62
CA LEU A 537 -20.78 0.69 6.85
C LEU A 537 -20.77 -0.79 6.38
N LEU A 538 -19.64 -1.27 5.86
CA LEU A 538 -19.47 -2.66 5.45
C LEU A 538 -19.67 -3.62 6.63
N SER A 539 -19.07 -3.32 7.77
CA SER A 539 -19.22 -4.10 9.01
C SER A 539 -20.67 -4.16 9.47
N ALA A 540 -21.37 -3.02 9.47
CA ALA A 540 -22.78 -2.94 9.86
C ALA A 540 -23.66 -3.78 8.92
N VAL A 541 -23.43 -3.70 7.61
CA VAL A 541 -24.17 -4.50 6.61
C VAL A 541 -23.91 -6.00 6.79
N LEU A 542 -22.67 -6.41 6.98
CA LEU A 542 -22.30 -7.82 7.18
C LEU A 542 -22.93 -8.39 8.46
N ILE A 543 -22.83 -7.67 9.58
CA ILE A 543 -23.42 -8.08 10.85
C ILE A 543 -24.94 -8.17 10.72
N TYR A 544 -25.59 -7.20 10.07
CA TYR A 544 -27.01 -7.23 9.80
C TYR A 544 -27.44 -8.45 8.98
N LEU A 545 -26.78 -8.70 7.84
CA LEU A 545 -27.12 -9.81 6.95
C LEU A 545 -26.96 -11.16 7.64
N LEU A 546 -25.87 -11.36 8.38
CA LEU A 546 -25.61 -12.61 9.06
C LEU A 546 -26.52 -12.83 10.26
N THR A 547 -26.86 -11.79 11.00
CA THR A 547 -27.87 -11.85 12.08
C THR A 547 -29.24 -12.20 11.50
N LYS A 548 -29.64 -11.58 10.40
CA LYS A 548 -30.88 -11.91 9.69
C LYS A 548 -30.94 -13.38 9.28
N ILE A 549 -29.86 -13.91 8.69
CA ILE A 549 -29.76 -15.33 8.30
C ILE A 549 -29.95 -16.26 9.52
N ILE A 550 -29.37 -15.93 10.67
CA ILE A 550 -29.51 -16.72 11.90
C ILE A 550 -30.96 -16.70 12.39
N ILE A 551 -31.63 -15.55 12.36
CA ILE A 551 -33.03 -15.43 12.76
C ILE A 551 -33.93 -16.22 11.82
N GLU A 552 -33.80 -16.06 10.51
CA GLU A 552 -34.57 -16.79 9.49
C GLU A 552 -34.40 -18.32 9.63
N LYS A 553 -33.20 -18.78 9.86
CA LYS A 553 -32.90 -20.21 10.05
C LYS A 553 -33.58 -20.81 11.28
N ASN A 554 -33.82 -20.00 12.30
CA ASN A 554 -34.46 -20.42 13.54
C ASN A 554 -35.95 -20.01 13.63
N GLU A 555 -36.57 -19.54 12.54
CA GLU A 555 -37.94 -19.04 12.48
C GLU A 555 -38.97 -20.01 13.07
N THR A 556 -38.89 -21.30 12.69
CA THR A 556 -39.79 -22.34 13.23
C THR A 556 -39.59 -22.53 14.73
N ALA A 557 -38.36 -22.54 15.21
CA ALA A 557 -38.06 -22.69 16.63
C ALA A 557 -38.50 -21.47 17.42
N ILE A 558 -38.34 -20.27 16.87
CA ILE A 558 -38.82 -19.00 17.42
C ILE A 558 -40.33 -18.99 17.53
N SER A 559 -41.03 -19.38 16.46
CA SER A 559 -42.51 -19.49 16.43
C SER A 559 -43.01 -20.48 17.47
N MET A 560 -42.35 -21.64 17.58
CA MET A 560 -42.71 -22.66 18.57
C MET A 560 -42.51 -22.19 20.01
N THR A 561 -41.40 -21.47 20.26
CA THR A 561 -41.13 -20.86 21.57
C THR A 561 -42.20 -19.80 21.92
N LYS A 562 -42.67 -19.03 20.92
CA LYS A 562 -43.75 -18.05 21.09
C LYS A 562 -45.09 -18.71 21.42
N ILE A 563 -45.43 -19.83 20.76
CA ILE A 563 -46.62 -20.62 21.04
C ILE A 563 -46.57 -21.21 22.45
N LEU A 564 -45.40 -21.55 22.99
CA LEU A 564 -45.20 -22.01 24.35
C LEU A 564 -45.32 -20.93 25.42
N GLY A 565 -45.66 -19.65 25.03
CA GLY A 565 -45.95 -18.59 25.93
C GLY A 565 -44.77 -17.70 26.33
N TYR A 566 -43.61 -17.84 25.67
CA TYR A 566 -42.46 -16.97 25.92
C TYR A 566 -42.70 -15.57 25.33
N GLU A 567 -42.29 -14.56 26.06
CA GLU A 567 -42.40 -13.17 25.62
C GLU A 567 -41.35 -12.82 24.55
N ASN A 568 -41.64 -11.82 23.70
CA ASN A 568 -40.72 -11.35 22.68
C ASN A 568 -39.33 -11.02 23.21
N ARG A 569 -39.26 -10.44 24.44
CA ARG A 569 -38.00 -10.10 25.13
C ARG A 569 -37.19 -11.33 25.51
N GLU A 570 -37.83 -12.40 25.91
CA GLU A 570 -37.18 -13.66 26.27
C GLU A 570 -36.65 -14.37 25.00
N ILE A 571 -37.44 -14.37 23.92
CA ILE A 571 -37.04 -14.89 22.60
C ILE A 571 -35.87 -14.11 22.04
N ALA A 572 -35.93 -12.77 22.08
CA ALA A 572 -34.82 -11.91 21.68
C ALA A 572 -33.55 -12.20 22.51
N SER A 573 -33.71 -12.40 23.81
CA SER A 573 -32.62 -12.79 24.71
C SER A 573 -31.98 -14.15 24.36
N ILE A 574 -32.69 -15.07 23.75
CA ILE A 574 -32.16 -16.36 23.32
C ILE A 574 -31.35 -16.24 22.03
N TYR A 575 -31.88 -15.55 21.04
CA TYR A 575 -31.30 -15.51 19.69
C TYR A 575 -30.41 -14.31 19.46
N LEU A 576 -30.86 -13.08 19.77
CA LEU A 576 -30.07 -11.86 19.58
C LEU A 576 -28.91 -11.78 20.56
N LEU A 577 -29.14 -12.03 21.84
CA LEU A 577 -28.06 -11.99 22.83
C LEU A 577 -27.01 -13.08 22.55
N SER A 578 -27.40 -14.24 22.01
CA SER A 578 -26.46 -15.28 21.60
C SER A 578 -25.57 -14.80 20.46
N THR A 579 -26.14 -14.13 19.46
CA THR A 579 -25.40 -13.55 18.35
C THR A 579 -24.49 -12.43 18.83
N THR A 580 -25.00 -11.52 19.70
CA THR A 580 -24.21 -10.44 20.29
C THR A 580 -22.99 -10.96 21.07
N ILE A 581 -23.17 -12.00 21.87
CA ILE A 581 -22.06 -12.62 22.60
C ILE A 581 -21.02 -13.19 21.63
N VAL A 582 -21.46 -13.85 20.54
CA VAL A 582 -20.55 -14.40 19.54
C VAL A 582 -19.81 -13.28 18.83
N VAL A 583 -20.48 -12.16 18.48
CA VAL A 583 -19.85 -10.99 17.87
C VAL A 583 -18.78 -10.41 18.80
N ILE A 584 -19.11 -10.14 20.07
CA ILE A 584 -18.15 -9.60 21.05
C ILE A 584 -16.94 -10.52 21.23
N VAL A 585 -17.16 -11.84 21.31
CA VAL A 585 -16.07 -12.81 21.43
C VAL A 585 -15.25 -12.85 20.13
N ALA A 586 -15.90 -12.79 18.97
CA ALA A 586 -15.23 -12.72 17.68
C ALA A 586 -14.39 -11.45 17.58
N ASP A 587 -14.92 -10.29 17.93
CA ASP A 587 -14.19 -9.02 17.95
C ASP A 587 -12.97 -9.09 18.86
N ALA A 588 -13.11 -9.60 20.07
CA ALA A 588 -11.99 -9.74 21.01
C ALA A 588 -10.88 -10.67 20.48
N ILE A 589 -11.26 -11.76 19.80
CA ILE A 589 -10.30 -12.67 19.15
C ILE A 589 -9.68 -11.99 17.93
N CYS A 590 -10.47 -11.28 17.14
CA CYS A 590 -9.99 -10.57 15.95
C CYS A 590 -9.01 -9.45 16.29
N VAL A 591 -9.25 -8.70 17.38
CA VAL A 591 -8.29 -7.70 17.89
C VAL A 591 -6.98 -8.37 18.28
N ALA A 592 -7.03 -9.49 19.02
CA ALA A 592 -5.83 -10.22 19.40
C ALA A 592 -5.05 -10.81 18.20
N LEU A 593 -5.77 -11.30 17.18
CA LEU A 593 -5.17 -11.79 15.95
C LEU A 593 -4.64 -10.66 15.06
N GLY A 594 -5.36 -9.53 15.02
CA GLY A 594 -4.91 -8.35 14.26
C GLY A 594 -3.66 -7.69 14.86
N ALA A 595 -3.41 -7.88 16.15
CA ALA A 595 -2.17 -7.44 16.79
C ALA A 595 -0.97 -8.38 16.52
N LEU A 596 -1.22 -9.55 15.89
CA LEU A 596 -0.18 -10.52 15.51
C LEU A 596 0.16 -10.46 14.00
N VAL A 597 -0.66 -9.77 13.24
CA VAL A 597 -0.48 -9.48 11.80
C VAL A 597 0.12 -8.09 11.63
#